data_599ab400fa87e9576a494414e449737a
#
_entry.id   599ab400fa87e9576a494414e449737a
#
_cell.length_a   1.000
_cell.length_b   1.000
_cell.length_c   1.000
_cell.angle_alpha   90.00
_cell.angle_beta   90.00
_cell.angle_gamma   90.00
#
_symmetry.space_group_name_H-M   'P 1'
#
loop_
_entity.id
_entity.type
_entity.pdbx_description
1 polymer ?
#
loop_
_entity_poly.entity_id
_entity_poly.type
_entity_poly.pdbx_seq_one_letter_code
_entity_poly.pdbx_strand_id
1 'polypeptide(L)'
;VGSEMCIRDRNRFLVQVGDTFRYVETPDVAFFYSEDKLTYLHLFSGKRYIISYSLDQLEGMLDRDVFFRVSRSCISNIRSIRKSSRYFGSRLKLYFEPECPHEVLVSRSRVADFLKWVDGVV
;
A
#
# COMPACT_ATOMS: atom_id res chain seq x y z
N VAL A 1 21.25 -18.18 7.41
CA VAL A 1 20.89 -17.84 6.64
C VAL A 1 19.54 -17.19 6.53
N GLY A 2 18.83 -17.41 5.65
CA GLY A 2 17.63 -16.72 5.46
C GLY A 2 16.76 -16.58 6.64
N SER A 3 17.17 -17.16 7.66
CA SER A 3 16.41 -17.06 8.87
C SER A 3 16.22 -15.65 9.30
N GLU A 4 17.01 -14.77 8.80
CA GLU A 4 16.82 -13.42 9.20
C GLU A 4 15.73 -12.80 8.47
N MET A 5 14.82 -13.57 7.99
CA MET A 5 13.68 -12.99 7.38
C MET A 5 13.05 -12.02 8.35
N CYS A 6 13.10 -10.76 8.03
CA CYS A 6 12.53 -9.73 8.84
C CYS A 6 11.02 -9.85 8.79
N ILE A 7 10.34 -9.58 9.92
CA ILE A 7 8.88 -9.65 9.91
C ILE A 7 8.29 -8.59 8.98
N ARG A 8 9.09 -7.61 8.57
CA ARG A 8 8.62 -6.59 7.63
C ARG A 8 8.78 -7.01 6.18
N ASP A 9 9.32 -8.22 5.94
CA ASP A 9 9.53 -8.70 4.58
C ASP A 9 8.51 -9.76 4.24
N ARG A 10 7.24 -9.47 4.48
CA ARG A 10 6.18 -10.39 4.15
C ARG A 10 6.17 -10.64 2.66
N ASN A 11 6.34 -11.90 2.25
CA ASN A 11 6.48 -12.22 0.84
C ASN A 11 5.16 -12.49 0.13
N ARG A 12 4.13 -12.88 0.85
CA ARG A 12 2.86 -13.23 0.23
C ARG A 12 1.73 -13.14 1.23
N PHE A 13 0.52 -13.04 0.72
CA PHE A 13 -0.68 -12.99 1.54
C PHE A 13 -1.65 -14.05 1.09
N LEU A 14 -2.29 -14.70 2.05
CA LEU A 14 -3.36 -15.63 1.77
C LEU A 14 -4.64 -14.85 1.52
N VAL A 15 -5.34 -15.17 0.43
CA VAL A 15 -6.64 -14.57 0.14
C VAL A 15 -7.64 -15.68 -0.08
N GLN A 16 -8.89 -15.40 0.21
CA GLN A 16 -9.96 -16.37 0.06
C GLN A 16 -11.01 -15.83 -0.90
N VAL A 17 -11.38 -16.64 -1.87
CA VAL A 17 -12.42 -16.30 -2.84
C VAL A 17 -13.44 -17.43 -2.80
N GLY A 18 -14.60 -17.19 -2.14
CA GLY A 18 -15.57 -18.25 -1.93
C GLY A 18 -14.96 -19.36 -1.11
N ASP A 19 -14.94 -20.56 -1.65
CA ASP A 19 -14.34 -21.72 -0.99
C ASP A 19 -12.90 -21.97 -1.40
N THR A 20 -12.34 -21.08 -2.21
CA THR A 20 -11.00 -21.27 -2.75
C THR A 20 -10.01 -20.38 -2.02
N PHE A 21 -8.88 -20.96 -1.67
CA PHE A 21 -7.79 -20.21 -1.06
C PHE A 21 -6.69 -20.03 -2.12
N ARG A 22 -6.18 -18.83 -2.18
CA ARG A 22 -5.06 -18.50 -3.08
C ARG A 22 -4.06 -17.68 -2.31
N TYR A 23 -2.91 -17.46 -2.90
CA TYR A 23 -1.97 -16.50 -2.34
C TYR A 23 -1.62 -15.49 -3.42
N VAL A 24 -1.24 -14.30 -2.97
CA VAL A 24 -0.72 -13.28 -3.86
C VAL A 24 0.65 -12.89 -3.34
N GLU A 25 1.57 -12.65 -4.26
CA GLU A 25 2.91 -12.25 -3.88
C GLU A 25 2.95 -10.77 -3.62
N THR A 26 3.64 -10.40 -2.56
CA THR A 26 3.68 -9.01 -2.12
C THR A 26 4.13 -8.04 -3.21
N PRO A 27 5.14 -8.37 -4.04
CA PRO A 27 5.53 -7.44 -5.11
C PRO A 27 4.46 -7.19 -6.15
N ASP A 28 3.45 -8.07 -6.24
CA ASP A 28 2.36 -7.89 -7.19
C ASP A 28 1.26 -6.98 -6.67
N VAL A 29 1.34 -6.56 -5.42
CA VAL A 29 0.33 -5.72 -4.81
C VAL A 29 0.61 -4.27 -5.13
N ALA A 30 -0.39 -3.58 -5.70
CA ALA A 30 -0.26 -2.17 -6.02
C ALA A 30 -0.48 -1.31 -4.78
N PHE A 31 -1.54 -1.59 -4.05
CA PHE A 31 -1.81 -0.86 -2.83
C PHE A 31 -2.81 -1.62 -1.96
N PHE A 32 -2.86 -1.21 -0.70
CA PHE A 32 -3.85 -1.68 0.26
C PHE A 32 -4.68 -0.47 0.67
N TYR A 33 -5.98 -0.65 0.82
CA TYR A 33 -6.81 0.44 1.34
C TYR A 33 -7.91 -0.13 2.23
N SER A 34 -8.40 0.74 3.10
CA SER A 34 -9.43 0.36 4.05
C SER A 34 -10.70 1.14 3.76
N GLU A 35 -11.83 0.42 3.77
CA GLU A 35 -13.13 1.02 3.52
C GLU A 35 -14.15 0.21 4.30
N ASP A 36 -15.03 0.89 5.04
CA ASP A 36 -16.09 0.23 5.80
C ASP A 36 -15.57 -0.88 6.71
N LYS A 37 -14.42 -0.61 7.35
CA LYS A 37 -13.77 -1.52 8.29
C LYS A 37 -13.21 -2.78 7.64
N LEU A 38 -13.19 -2.82 6.33
CA LEU A 38 -12.56 -3.92 5.59
C LEU A 38 -11.27 -3.43 4.98
N THR A 39 -10.30 -4.34 4.86
CA THR A 39 -9.04 -4.02 4.22
C THR A 39 -8.98 -4.73 2.88
N TYR A 40 -8.72 -3.96 1.83
CA TYR A 40 -8.64 -4.48 0.47
C TYR A 40 -7.21 -4.48 0.00
N LEU A 41 -6.84 -5.56 -0.69
CA LEU A 41 -5.55 -5.71 -1.33
C LEU A 41 -5.79 -5.60 -2.84
N HIS A 42 -5.14 -4.64 -3.48
CA HIS A 42 -5.36 -4.36 -4.90
C HIS A 42 -4.09 -4.71 -5.67
N LEU A 43 -4.23 -5.57 -6.67
CA LEU A 43 -3.09 -6.03 -7.45
C LEU A 43 -2.86 -5.15 -8.67
N PHE A 44 -1.63 -5.19 -9.20
CA PHE A 44 -1.34 -4.47 -10.45
C PHE A 44 -2.19 -4.96 -11.61
N SER A 45 -2.68 -6.20 -11.55
CA SER A 45 -3.54 -6.75 -12.59
C SER A 45 -4.95 -6.16 -12.56
N GLY A 46 -5.28 -5.40 -11.52
CA GLY A 46 -6.61 -4.83 -11.36
C GLY A 46 -7.53 -5.62 -10.46
N LYS A 47 -7.12 -6.82 -10.08
CA LYS A 47 -7.92 -7.64 -9.16
C LYS A 47 -7.76 -7.14 -7.73
N ARG A 48 -8.80 -7.32 -6.93
CA ARG A 48 -8.73 -6.94 -5.52
C ARG A 48 -9.33 -8.03 -4.67
N TYR A 49 -8.83 -8.12 -3.46
CA TYR A 49 -9.28 -9.12 -2.49
C TYR A 49 -9.42 -8.47 -1.12
N ILE A 50 -10.24 -9.07 -0.29
CA ILE A 50 -10.38 -8.63 1.09
C ILE A 50 -9.42 -9.49 1.92
N ILE A 51 -8.67 -8.85 2.81
CA ILE A 51 -7.76 -9.56 3.70
C ILE A 51 -8.12 -9.22 5.14
N SER A 52 -7.61 -10.04 6.05
CA SER A 52 -7.99 -9.92 7.46
C SER A 52 -7.05 -9.06 8.28
N TYR A 53 -6.04 -8.45 7.66
CA TYR A 53 -5.11 -7.58 8.36
C TYR A 53 -5.58 -6.14 8.30
N SER A 54 -5.39 -5.41 9.40
CA SER A 54 -5.63 -3.98 9.38
C SER A 54 -4.44 -3.27 8.73
N LEU A 55 -4.64 -2.01 8.33
CA LEU A 55 -3.52 -1.26 7.77
C LEU A 55 -2.42 -1.04 8.81
N ASP A 56 -2.78 -0.90 10.09
CA ASP A 56 -1.76 -0.78 11.13
C ASP A 56 -0.90 -2.02 11.21
N GLN A 57 -1.51 -3.20 11.09
CA GLN A 57 -0.77 -4.45 11.08
C GLN A 57 0.11 -4.56 9.85
N LEU A 58 -0.44 -4.19 8.69
CA LEU A 58 0.31 -4.24 7.44
C LEU A 58 1.53 -3.33 7.48
N GLU A 59 1.38 -2.16 8.07
CA GLU A 59 2.47 -1.21 8.17
C GLU A 59 3.68 -1.83 8.87
N GLY A 60 3.45 -2.71 9.83
CA GLY A 60 4.51 -3.39 10.54
C GLY A 60 5.08 -4.61 9.84
N MET A 61 4.39 -5.10 8.80
CA MET A 61 4.79 -6.31 8.08
C MET A 61 5.46 -6.06 6.75
N LEU A 62 5.23 -4.90 6.16
CA LEU A 62 5.67 -4.61 4.79
C LEU A 62 7.04 -3.95 4.78
N ASP A 63 7.76 -4.17 3.68
CA ASP A 63 9.05 -3.55 3.46
C ASP A 63 8.86 -2.05 3.25
N ARG A 64 9.45 -1.24 4.10
CA ARG A 64 9.30 0.22 4.05
C ARG A 64 9.91 0.85 2.82
N ASP A 65 10.84 0.17 2.17
CA ASP A 65 11.43 0.69 0.95
C ASP A 65 10.47 0.59 -0.22
N VAL A 66 9.53 -0.35 -0.15
CA VAL A 66 8.60 -0.64 -1.24
C VAL A 66 7.22 -0.06 -0.97
N PHE A 67 6.77 -0.10 0.29
CA PHE A 67 5.43 0.32 0.67
C PHE A 67 5.48 1.45 1.68
N PHE A 68 4.62 2.42 1.48
CA PHE A 68 4.53 3.56 2.36
C PHE A 68 3.06 3.84 2.69
N ARG A 69 2.78 4.13 3.94
CA ARG A 69 1.42 4.48 4.34
C ARG A 69 1.19 5.94 4.01
N VAL A 70 0.54 6.17 2.88
CA VAL A 70 0.37 7.52 2.35
C VAL A 70 -0.78 8.27 3.01
N SER A 71 -1.73 7.53 3.59
CA SER A 71 -2.84 8.15 4.32
C SER A 71 -3.33 7.17 5.38
N ARG A 72 -4.30 7.61 6.16
CA ARG A 72 -4.86 6.75 7.21
C ARG A 72 -5.54 5.52 6.64
N SER A 73 -5.97 5.58 5.40
CA SER A 73 -6.71 4.48 4.79
C SER A 73 -6.01 3.87 3.58
N CYS A 74 -4.74 4.18 3.35
CA CYS A 74 -4.05 3.64 2.17
C CYS A 74 -2.57 3.45 2.42
N ILE A 75 -2.07 2.28 2.00
CA ILE A 75 -0.64 1.98 1.93
C ILE A 75 -0.36 1.66 0.47
N SER A 76 0.61 2.31 -0.13
CA SER A 76 0.88 2.11 -1.55
C SER A 76 2.27 1.57 -1.82
N ASN A 77 2.38 0.77 -2.89
CA ASN A 77 3.64 0.33 -3.44
C ASN A 77 4.21 1.49 -4.25
N ILE A 78 5.51 1.73 -4.14
CA ILE A 78 6.15 2.82 -4.88
C ILE A 78 5.87 2.71 -6.38
N ARG A 79 5.79 1.49 -6.89
CA ARG A 79 5.62 1.26 -8.32
C ARG A 79 4.20 1.55 -8.81
N SER A 80 3.24 1.68 -7.91
CA SER A 80 1.86 1.97 -8.31
C SER A 80 1.58 3.45 -8.42
N ILE A 81 2.47 4.30 -7.94
CA ILE A 81 2.28 5.74 -7.96
C ILE A 81 2.76 6.28 -9.29
N ARG A 82 1.81 6.81 -10.08
CA ARG A 82 2.15 7.42 -11.37
C ARG A 82 2.75 8.80 -11.18
N LYS A 83 2.10 9.60 -10.33
CA LYS A 83 2.56 10.95 -10.06
C LYS A 83 1.86 11.48 -8.83
N SER A 84 2.36 12.56 -8.30
CA SER A 84 1.72 13.28 -7.22
C SER A 84 1.69 14.76 -7.62
N SER A 85 0.68 15.48 -7.17
CA SER A 85 0.57 16.89 -7.47
C SER A 85 0.12 17.64 -6.23
N ARG A 86 0.42 18.93 -6.19
CA ARG A 86 0.06 19.76 -5.07
C ARG A 86 -1.45 19.88 -4.97
N TYR A 87 -1.94 19.93 -3.75
CA TYR A 87 -3.36 20.01 -3.48
C TYR A 87 -3.59 21.03 -2.36
N PHE A 88 -4.82 21.39 -2.14
CA PHE A 88 -5.17 22.37 -1.13
C PHE A 88 -4.65 21.96 0.25
N GLY A 89 -4.26 22.96 1.04
CA GLY A 89 -3.83 22.71 2.42
C GLY A 89 -2.45 22.09 2.51
N SER A 90 -1.59 22.32 1.53
CA SER A 90 -0.23 21.77 1.50
C SER A 90 -0.22 20.26 1.50
N ARG A 91 -1.24 19.63 0.94
CA ARG A 91 -1.30 18.20 0.78
C ARG A 91 -0.86 17.82 -0.63
N LEU A 92 -0.70 16.52 -0.88
CA LEU A 92 -0.43 16.01 -2.22
C LEU A 92 -1.54 15.06 -2.61
N LYS A 93 -1.95 15.15 -3.87
CA LYS A 93 -2.90 14.20 -4.42
C LYS A 93 -2.13 13.17 -5.23
N LEU A 94 -2.42 11.89 -5.00
CA LEU A 94 -1.72 10.81 -5.65
C LEU A 94 -2.56 10.22 -6.77
N TYR A 95 -1.86 9.84 -7.84
CA TYR A 95 -2.47 9.17 -8.98
C TYR A 95 -1.83 7.81 -9.11
N PHE A 96 -2.66 6.79 -9.17
CA PHE A 96 -2.21 5.39 -9.16
C PHE A 96 -2.43 4.70 -10.48
N GLU A 97 -1.66 3.66 -10.70
CA GLU A 97 -1.88 2.73 -11.78
C GLU A 97 -1.67 1.31 -11.25
N PRO A 98 -2.69 0.46 -11.18
CA PRO A 98 -4.07 0.71 -11.61
C PRO A 98 -4.75 1.79 -10.78
N GLU A 99 -5.76 2.41 -11.36
CA GLU A 99 -6.42 3.54 -10.72
C GLU A 99 -7.08 3.11 -9.41
N CYS A 100 -6.87 3.88 -8.38
CA CYS A 100 -7.50 3.62 -7.09
C CYS A 100 -8.94 4.16 -7.13
N PRO A 101 -9.92 3.41 -6.63
CA PRO A 101 -11.30 3.87 -6.63
C PRO A 101 -11.55 5.06 -5.70
N HIS A 102 -10.59 5.40 -4.86
CA HIS A 102 -10.73 6.51 -3.93
C HIS A 102 -9.70 7.57 -4.21
N GLU A 103 -10.06 8.81 -3.90
CA GLU A 103 -9.08 9.88 -3.93
C GLU A 103 -8.14 9.71 -2.76
N VAL A 104 -6.84 9.67 -3.02
CA VAL A 104 -5.84 9.50 -1.99
C VAL A 104 -5.02 10.77 -1.86
N LEU A 105 -5.01 11.32 -0.66
CA LEU A 105 -4.28 12.54 -0.36
C LEU A 105 -3.27 12.26 0.74
N VAL A 106 -2.05 12.74 0.53
CA VAL A 106 -1.02 12.69 1.57
C VAL A 106 -1.22 13.91 2.44
N SER A 107 -1.38 13.70 3.75
CA SER A 107 -1.61 14.80 4.67
C SER A 107 -0.37 15.68 4.74
N ARG A 108 -0.61 16.96 5.10
CA ARG A 108 0.47 17.93 5.19
C ARG A 108 1.63 17.45 6.06
N SER A 109 1.32 16.78 7.15
CA SER A 109 2.36 16.32 8.08
C SER A 109 3.18 15.15 7.53
N ARG A 110 2.68 14.47 6.50
CA ARG A 110 3.38 13.32 5.92
C ARG A 110 4.07 13.63 4.60
N VAL A 111 3.84 14.82 4.06
CA VAL A 111 4.36 15.16 2.73
C VAL A 111 5.89 15.06 2.67
N ALA A 112 6.58 15.59 3.68
CA ALA A 112 8.04 15.56 3.68
C ALA A 112 8.57 14.13 3.67
N ASP A 113 8.01 13.27 4.51
CA ASP A 113 8.43 11.87 4.58
C ASP A 113 8.10 11.14 3.29
N PHE A 114 6.94 11.43 2.72
CA PHE A 114 6.51 10.80 1.47
C PHE A 114 7.48 11.15 0.34
N LEU A 115 7.85 12.41 0.21
CA LEU A 115 8.75 12.82 -0.86
C LEU A 115 10.14 12.22 -0.70
N LYS A 116 10.63 12.11 0.54
CA LYS A 116 11.90 11.44 0.77
C LYS A 116 11.84 9.98 0.38
N TRP A 117 10.73 9.34 0.69
CA TRP A 117 10.56 7.94 0.36
C TRP A 117 10.54 7.74 -1.16
N VAL A 118 9.82 8.60 -1.88
CA VAL A 118 9.77 8.52 -3.34
C VAL A 118 11.14 8.76 -3.95
N ASP A 119 11.91 9.65 -3.35
CA ASP A 119 13.24 9.97 -3.85
C ASP A 119 14.26 8.89 -3.51
N GLY A 120 13.90 7.92 -2.71
CA GLY A 120 14.82 6.86 -2.35
C GLY A 120 15.75 7.20 -1.21
N VAL A 121 15.51 8.31 -0.53
CA VAL A 121 16.32 8.69 0.62
C VAL A 121 15.74 8.02 1.86
N VAL A 122 16.53 7.23 2.52
CA VAL A 122 16.07 6.46 3.66
C VAL A 122 16.56 7.04 4.94
#